data_5c119585c61866ede8c3c810c59f2751
#
_entry.id   5c119585c61866ede8c3c810c59f2751
#
_cell.length_a   1.000
_cell.length_b   1.000
_cell.length_c   1.000
_cell.angle_alpha   90.00
_cell.angle_beta   90.00
_cell.angle_gamma   90.00
#
_symmetry.space_group_name_H-M   'P 1'
#
loop_
_entity.id
_entity.type
_entity.pdbx_description
1 polymer ?
#
loop_
_entity_poly.entity_id
_entity_poly.type
_entity_poly.pdbx_seq_one_letter_code
_entity_poly.pdbx_strand_id
1 'polypeptide(L)'
;MDIVILSDVFAEGWIRGAGAYKLATELRSAGYTVQVIDFASRLTQNETVKLFDKFLTKETKFVGVSNTFMNSKGDRIFEQDWMLDTIKEYKEKLGFKVVIGGNRGGPATYTKLAREVFDVLVSGFADKAILAIADGTVKGKTHEGQLFVDCKTDYIYNEFNKSKTIFTKQDCIFPGEALPIEIARGCKFRCAYCFYPANGKGNTYQHLKDKDVLREELIYNYENFGTQHYDIMDDLLNDSPEKCQYIYDVFSSLPFKVFFGSYARSDLLISHLHTLPLLEESGCVGLPFGIETLHKKA
;
A
#
# COMPACT_ATOMS: atom_id res chain seq x y z
N MET A 1 3.10 10.01 -19.34
CA MET A 1 3.00 10.25 -17.88
C MET A 1 4.36 10.50 -17.31
N ASP A 2 4.46 11.39 -16.31
CA ASP A 2 5.74 11.59 -15.60
C ASP A 2 6.14 10.35 -14.84
N ILE A 3 5.15 9.63 -14.29
CA ILE A 3 5.37 8.46 -13.46
C ILE A 3 4.32 7.39 -13.76
N VAL A 4 4.77 6.14 -13.81
CA VAL A 4 3.89 4.96 -13.84
C VAL A 4 4.22 4.08 -12.64
N ILE A 5 3.21 3.63 -11.91
CA ILE A 5 3.37 2.74 -10.76
C ILE A 5 2.71 1.40 -11.07
N LEU A 6 3.51 0.35 -11.07
CA LEU A 6 3.03 -1.03 -11.16
C LEU A 6 2.74 -1.54 -9.75
N SER A 7 1.50 -1.97 -9.54
CA SER A 7 1.04 -2.55 -8.29
C SER A 7 0.40 -3.91 -8.53
N ASP A 8 0.31 -4.69 -7.51
CA ASP A 8 -0.33 -6.01 -7.57
C ASP A 8 -1.13 -6.26 -6.30
N VAL A 9 -1.84 -7.34 -6.28
CA VAL A 9 -2.72 -7.74 -5.19
C VAL A 9 -2.30 -9.09 -4.61
N PHE A 10 -2.79 -9.37 -3.43
CA PHE A 10 -2.67 -10.68 -2.83
C PHE A 10 -3.30 -11.75 -3.76
N ALA A 11 -2.68 -12.93 -3.84
CA ALA A 11 -2.93 -13.96 -4.86
C ALA A 11 -4.41 -14.34 -5.08
N GLU A 12 -5.27 -14.17 -4.08
CA GLU A 12 -6.67 -14.60 -4.10
C GLU A 12 -7.67 -13.45 -4.02
N GLY A 13 -7.21 -12.22 -3.79
CA GLY A 13 -8.06 -11.03 -3.69
C GLY A 13 -8.09 -10.18 -4.96
N TRP A 14 -9.16 -9.42 -5.11
CA TRP A 14 -9.30 -8.38 -6.15
C TRP A 14 -9.29 -6.99 -5.51
N ILE A 15 -8.51 -6.82 -4.44
CA ILE A 15 -8.41 -5.55 -3.71
C ILE A 15 -7.14 -4.84 -4.17
N ARG A 16 -7.28 -3.56 -4.47
CA ARG A 16 -6.20 -2.72 -4.95
C ARG A 16 -5.11 -2.51 -3.90
N GLY A 17 -3.89 -2.29 -4.35
CA GLY A 17 -2.76 -2.01 -3.47
C GLY A 17 -2.80 -0.58 -2.90
N ALA A 18 -3.23 -0.39 -1.64
CA ALA A 18 -3.37 0.93 -1.01
C ALA A 18 -2.11 1.81 -1.15
N GLY A 19 -0.93 1.23 -0.96
CA GLY A 19 0.33 1.97 -1.02
C GLY A 19 0.60 2.65 -2.36
N ALA A 20 0.24 2.01 -3.48
CA ALA A 20 0.42 2.59 -4.80
C ALA A 20 -0.42 3.86 -4.99
N TYR A 21 -1.68 3.83 -4.55
CA TYR A 21 -2.59 4.97 -4.65
C TYR A 21 -2.24 6.09 -3.66
N LYS A 22 -1.73 5.71 -2.49
CA LYS A 22 -1.19 6.69 -1.54
C LYS A 22 -0.03 7.47 -2.15
N LEU A 23 0.95 6.78 -2.74
CA LEU A 23 2.08 7.42 -3.42
C LEU A 23 1.63 8.23 -4.64
N ALA A 24 0.67 7.72 -5.42
CA ALA A 24 0.10 8.46 -6.53
C ALA A 24 -0.59 9.75 -6.08
N THR A 25 -1.26 9.73 -4.92
CA THR A 25 -1.90 10.93 -4.33
C THR A 25 -0.85 11.98 -3.98
N GLU A 26 0.23 11.60 -3.30
CA GLU A 26 1.32 12.53 -2.96
C GLU A 26 1.96 13.16 -4.21
N LEU A 27 2.26 12.32 -5.21
CA LEU A 27 2.85 12.79 -6.46
C LEU A 27 1.91 13.69 -7.26
N ARG A 28 0.63 13.33 -7.37
CA ARG A 28 -0.39 14.14 -8.06
C ARG A 28 -0.59 15.49 -7.35
N SER A 29 -0.57 15.50 -6.03
CA SER A 29 -0.65 16.74 -5.23
C SER A 29 0.55 17.66 -5.44
N ALA A 30 1.71 17.10 -5.78
CA ALA A 30 2.90 17.85 -6.15
C ALA A 30 2.94 18.25 -7.65
N GLY A 31 1.89 17.94 -8.41
CA GLY A 31 1.76 18.35 -9.80
C GLY A 31 2.26 17.35 -10.85
N TYR A 32 2.68 16.14 -10.45
CA TYR A 32 3.08 15.11 -11.39
C TYR A 32 1.87 14.39 -12.01
N THR A 33 2.00 14.03 -13.29
CA THR A 33 1.05 13.12 -13.94
C THR A 33 1.41 11.69 -13.61
N VAL A 34 0.50 10.95 -12.96
CA VAL A 34 0.76 9.60 -12.44
C VAL A 34 -0.31 8.62 -12.87
N GLN A 35 0.10 7.51 -13.48
CA GLN A 35 -0.76 6.36 -13.75
C GLN A 35 -0.40 5.19 -12.83
N VAL A 36 -1.39 4.65 -12.12
CA VAL A 36 -1.26 3.37 -11.44
C VAL A 36 -1.77 2.28 -12.38
N ILE A 37 -0.97 1.26 -12.60
CA ILE A 37 -1.35 0.01 -13.26
C ILE A 37 -1.41 -1.04 -12.15
N ASP A 38 -2.62 -1.29 -11.68
CA ASP A 38 -2.84 -2.29 -10.64
C ASP A 38 -3.12 -3.68 -11.24
N PHE A 39 -3.06 -4.71 -10.42
CA PHE A 39 -3.20 -6.10 -10.86
C PHE A 39 -2.18 -6.50 -11.94
N ALA A 40 -0.97 -5.96 -11.86
CA ALA A 40 0.04 -6.10 -12.91
C ALA A 40 0.38 -7.57 -13.24
N SER A 41 0.34 -8.48 -12.25
CA SER A 41 0.56 -9.91 -12.47
C SER A 41 -0.57 -10.62 -13.25
N ARG A 42 -1.71 -9.97 -13.41
CA ARG A 42 -2.86 -10.51 -14.17
C ARG A 42 -2.81 -10.15 -15.65
N LEU A 43 -1.95 -9.21 -16.01
CA LEU A 43 -1.78 -8.78 -17.39
C LEU A 43 -0.93 -9.79 -18.17
N THR A 44 -1.25 -9.96 -19.43
CA THR A 44 -0.37 -10.63 -20.39
C THR A 44 0.74 -9.69 -20.83
N GLN A 45 1.83 -10.23 -21.39
CA GLN A 45 2.91 -9.43 -21.94
C GLN A 45 2.41 -8.41 -22.98
N ASN A 46 1.51 -8.83 -23.88
CA ASN A 46 0.95 -7.96 -24.91
C ASN A 46 0.11 -6.81 -24.32
N GLU A 47 -0.65 -7.06 -23.26
CA GLU A 47 -1.41 -6.02 -22.56
C GLU A 47 -0.46 -5.03 -21.87
N THR A 48 0.58 -5.55 -21.21
CA THR A 48 1.60 -4.72 -20.58
C THR A 48 2.31 -3.82 -21.58
N VAL A 49 2.71 -4.36 -22.73
CA VAL A 49 3.33 -3.59 -23.82
C VAL A 49 2.39 -2.47 -24.31
N LYS A 50 1.10 -2.76 -24.53
CA LYS A 50 0.12 -1.75 -24.92
C LYS A 50 -0.03 -0.64 -23.88
N LEU A 51 0.01 -0.98 -22.59
CA LEU A 51 -0.06 0.00 -21.51
C LEU A 51 1.22 0.84 -21.45
N PHE A 52 2.37 0.22 -21.63
CA PHE A 52 3.65 0.93 -21.68
C PHE A 52 3.73 1.88 -22.87
N ASP A 53 3.34 1.45 -24.05
CA ASP A 53 3.26 2.31 -25.25
C ASP A 53 2.32 3.51 -25.05
N LYS A 54 1.25 3.31 -24.28
CA LYS A 54 0.28 4.38 -23.98
C LYS A 54 0.79 5.39 -22.95
N PHE A 55 1.49 4.94 -21.92
CA PHE A 55 1.78 5.77 -20.76
C PHE A 55 3.23 6.20 -20.62
N LEU A 56 4.19 5.45 -21.16
CA LEU A 56 5.62 5.76 -21.06
C LEU A 56 6.09 6.58 -22.25
N THR A 57 6.88 7.60 -21.96
CA THR A 57 7.50 8.49 -22.94
C THR A 57 8.94 8.80 -22.53
N LYS A 58 9.68 9.54 -23.34
CA LYS A 58 11.03 10.00 -23.00
C LYS A 58 11.05 10.99 -21.82
N GLU A 59 9.92 11.60 -21.52
CA GLU A 59 9.74 12.51 -20.40
C GLU A 59 9.40 11.77 -19.11
N THR A 60 9.13 10.46 -19.18
CA THR A 60 8.87 9.65 -17.98
C THR A 60 10.08 9.64 -17.06
N LYS A 61 9.87 10.06 -15.82
CA LYS A 61 10.93 10.17 -14.81
C LYS A 61 11.28 8.81 -14.22
N PHE A 62 10.26 8.06 -13.83
CA PHE A 62 10.47 6.71 -13.32
C PHE A 62 9.23 5.80 -13.47
N VAL A 63 9.50 4.51 -13.46
CA VAL A 63 8.51 3.44 -13.25
C VAL A 63 8.70 2.91 -11.82
N GLY A 64 7.64 3.03 -11.01
CA GLY A 64 7.59 2.49 -9.66
C GLY A 64 7.07 1.05 -9.67
N VAL A 65 7.66 0.18 -8.87
CA VAL A 65 7.24 -1.21 -8.70
C VAL A 65 6.98 -1.48 -7.23
N SER A 66 5.76 -1.86 -6.88
CA SER A 66 5.43 -2.24 -5.51
C SER A 66 5.97 -3.63 -5.18
N ASN A 67 6.73 -3.77 -4.11
CA ASN A 67 7.24 -5.07 -3.66
C ASN A 67 6.43 -5.68 -2.51
N THR A 68 5.39 -5.03 -2.03
CA THR A 68 4.59 -5.52 -0.90
C THR A 68 4.01 -6.89 -1.19
N PHE A 69 3.56 -7.10 -2.42
CA PHE A 69 2.99 -8.34 -2.91
C PHE A 69 3.85 -9.02 -3.99
N MET A 70 5.03 -8.49 -4.26
CA MET A 70 5.96 -8.94 -5.27
C MET A 70 7.28 -9.33 -4.62
N ASN A 71 7.44 -10.54 -4.15
CA ASN A 71 8.70 -11.03 -3.61
C ASN A 71 9.17 -12.31 -4.33
N SER A 72 10.44 -12.60 -4.19
CA SER A 72 11.13 -13.66 -4.90
C SER A 72 10.62 -15.10 -4.68
N LYS A 73 9.58 -15.33 -3.90
CA LYS A 73 9.06 -16.69 -3.61
C LYS A 73 7.56 -16.87 -3.83
N GLY A 74 6.84 -15.84 -4.23
CA GLY A 74 5.39 -15.91 -4.41
C GLY A 74 4.88 -14.81 -5.32
N ASP A 75 5.77 -14.00 -5.85
CA ASP A 75 5.38 -12.87 -6.67
C ASP A 75 5.34 -13.22 -8.13
N ARG A 76 4.18 -13.12 -8.67
CA ARG A 76 3.93 -13.41 -10.05
C ARG A 76 4.66 -12.50 -11.02
N ILE A 77 5.07 -11.28 -10.62
CA ILE A 77 5.89 -10.41 -11.47
C ILE A 77 7.31 -10.93 -11.59
N PHE A 78 7.89 -11.44 -10.50
CA PHE A 78 9.24 -12.02 -10.54
C PHE A 78 9.27 -13.46 -11.08
N GLU A 79 8.16 -14.17 -11.03
CA GLU A 79 7.99 -15.47 -11.68
C GLU A 79 7.75 -15.33 -13.19
N GLN A 80 7.32 -14.14 -13.61
CA GLN A 80 7.16 -13.80 -15.02
C GLN A 80 8.41 -13.07 -15.50
N ASP A 81 9.44 -13.79 -15.88
CA ASP A 81 10.72 -13.25 -16.38
C ASP A 81 10.49 -12.17 -17.47
N TRP A 82 9.45 -12.35 -18.29
CA TRP A 82 9.10 -11.38 -19.34
C TRP A 82 8.73 -9.99 -18.82
N MET A 83 8.20 -9.85 -17.61
CA MET A 83 7.82 -8.54 -17.06
C MET A 83 9.06 -7.68 -16.78
N LEU A 84 10.07 -8.26 -16.14
CA LEU A 84 11.33 -7.57 -15.87
C LEU A 84 12.09 -7.27 -17.18
N ASP A 85 12.10 -8.21 -18.13
CA ASP A 85 12.70 -7.99 -19.44
C ASP A 85 11.99 -6.87 -20.20
N THR A 86 10.66 -6.84 -20.16
CA THR A 86 9.86 -5.76 -20.78
C THR A 86 10.18 -4.41 -20.12
N ILE A 87 10.24 -4.33 -18.78
CA ILE A 87 10.61 -3.09 -18.07
C ILE A 87 12.03 -2.65 -18.49
N LYS A 88 12.97 -3.59 -18.57
CA LYS A 88 14.37 -3.32 -18.99
C LYS A 88 14.44 -2.77 -20.41
N GLU A 89 13.74 -3.39 -21.35
CA GLU A 89 13.67 -2.94 -22.75
C GLU A 89 13.17 -1.50 -22.86
N TYR A 90 12.06 -1.18 -22.17
CA TYR A 90 11.51 0.17 -22.20
C TYR A 90 12.39 1.18 -21.49
N LYS A 91 13.05 0.79 -20.38
CA LYS A 91 14.04 1.61 -19.69
C LYS A 91 15.20 1.99 -20.61
N GLU A 92 15.77 1.02 -21.33
CA GLU A 92 16.85 1.25 -22.31
C GLU A 92 16.41 2.15 -23.45
N LYS A 93 15.19 1.98 -23.94
CA LYS A 93 14.61 2.76 -25.06
C LYS A 93 14.27 4.21 -24.65
N LEU A 94 13.76 4.43 -23.45
CA LEU A 94 13.17 5.70 -23.03
C LEU A 94 14.00 6.47 -22.00
N GLY A 95 14.88 5.79 -21.24
CA GLY A 95 15.82 6.43 -20.30
C GLY A 95 15.27 6.74 -18.92
N PHE A 96 14.09 6.24 -18.54
CA PHE A 96 13.54 6.44 -17.20
C PHE A 96 14.26 5.60 -16.15
N LYS A 97 14.10 5.95 -14.87
CA LYS A 97 14.58 5.14 -13.74
C LYS A 97 13.53 4.11 -13.33
N VAL A 98 13.97 3.02 -12.72
CA VAL A 98 13.09 2.03 -12.10
C VAL A 98 13.28 2.03 -10.60
N VAL A 99 12.17 2.25 -9.88
CA VAL A 99 12.12 2.35 -8.42
C VAL A 99 11.31 1.19 -7.88
N ILE A 100 11.88 0.38 -6.99
CA ILE A 100 11.13 -0.65 -6.29
C ILE A 100 11.01 -0.31 -4.81
N GLY A 101 9.82 -0.47 -4.24
CA GLY A 101 9.58 -0.14 -2.85
C GLY A 101 8.43 -0.89 -2.20
N GLY A 102 8.45 -0.87 -0.88
CA GLY A 102 7.44 -1.48 -0.02
C GLY A 102 8.02 -2.06 1.27
N ASN A 103 7.19 -2.81 1.98
CA ASN A 103 7.53 -3.35 3.30
C ASN A 103 8.48 -4.55 3.25
N ARG A 104 8.55 -5.23 2.11
CA ARG A 104 9.36 -6.45 1.94
C ARG A 104 10.59 -6.13 1.14
N GLY A 105 11.73 -6.41 1.70
CA GLY A 105 12.94 -6.48 0.96
C GLY A 105 14.00 -5.46 1.31
N GLY A 106 15.17 -5.94 1.26
CA GLY A 106 16.42 -5.19 1.20
C GLY A 106 17.18 -5.64 -0.05
N PRO A 107 18.32 -5.04 -0.35
CA PRO A 107 19.11 -5.35 -1.54
C PRO A 107 19.43 -6.85 -1.74
N ALA A 108 19.55 -7.60 -0.65
CA ALA A 108 19.87 -9.02 -0.67
C ALA A 108 18.72 -9.95 -1.14
N THR A 109 17.49 -9.46 -1.22
CA THR A 109 16.31 -10.28 -1.51
C THR A 109 15.99 -10.38 -3.00
N TYR A 110 16.62 -9.57 -3.83
CA TYR A 110 16.32 -9.52 -5.26
C TYR A 110 17.19 -10.46 -6.09
N THR A 111 16.61 -11.01 -7.15
CA THR A 111 17.34 -11.81 -8.15
C THR A 111 18.38 -10.96 -8.88
N LYS A 112 19.32 -11.60 -9.58
CA LYS A 112 20.32 -10.89 -10.39
C LYS A 112 19.65 -10.00 -11.45
N LEU A 113 18.65 -10.52 -12.17
CA LEU A 113 17.90 -9.74 -13.19
C LEU A 113 17.22 -8.52 -12.57
N ALA A 114 16.54 -8.70 -11.45
CA ALA A 114 15.89 -7.58 -10.75
C ALA A 114 16.90 -6.49 -10.34
N ARG A 115 18.10 -6.89 -9.87
CA ARG A 115 19.17 -5.94 -9.55
C ARG A 115 19.67 -5.15 -10.75
N GLU A 116 19.70 -5.74 -11.93
CA GLU A 116 20.07 -5.05 -13.17
C GLU A 116 19.01 -4.03 -13.62
N VAL A 117 17.74 -4.28 -13.29
CA VAL A 117 16.61 -3.43 -13.71
C VAL A 117 16.40 -2.25 -12.77
N PHE A 118 16.51 -2.44 -11.46
CA PHE A 118 16.17 -1.41 -10.46
C PHE A 118 17.33 -0.43 -10.22
N ASP A 119 17.03 0.85 -10.22
CA ASP A 119 17.98 1.94 -9.90
C ASP A 119 17.86 2.38 -8.45
N VAL A 120 16.65 2.37 -7.90
CA VAL A 120 16.38 2.83 -6.53
C VAL A 120 15.58 1.75 -5.78
N LEU A 121 16.07 1.41 -4.60
CA LEU A 121 15.42 0.47 -3.68
C LEU A 121 14.92 1.24 -2.47
N VAL A 122 13.62 1.19 -2.20
CA VAL A 122 13.01 1.89 -1.06
C VAL A 122 12.45 0.86 -0.08
N SER A 123 12.83 0.95 1.19
CA SER A 123 12.34 0.08 2.24
C SER A 123 11.49 0.87 3.23
N GLY A 124 10.27 0.41 3.47
CA GLY A 124 9.33 1.08 4.37
C GLY A 124 8.36 2.00 3.63
N PHE A 125 7.90 3.02 4.32
CA PHE A 125 6.88 3.92 3.82
C PHE A 125 7.49 5.11 3.06
N ALA A 126 7.22 5.20 1.78
CA ALA A 126 7.89 6.10 0.86
C ALA A 126 7.20 7.46 0.68
N ASP A 127 6.20 7.79 1.50
CA ASP A 127 5.34 8.97 1.29
C ASP A 127 6.13 10.27 1.03
N LYS A 128 7.19 10.52 1.82
CA LYS A 128 8.08 11.68 1.59
C LYS A 128 9.18 11.40 0.57
N ALA A 129 9.75 10.21 0.62
CA ALA A 129 10.87 9.85 -0.25
C ALA A 129 10.46 9.84 -1.72
N ILE A 130 9.21 9.51 -2.05
CA ILE A 130 8.75 9.42 -3.43
C ILE A 130 8.81 10.78 -4.15
N LEU A 131 8.56 11.88 -3.45
CA LEU A 131 8.69 13.23 -4.00
C LEU A 131 10.15 13.56 -4.29
N ALA A 132 11.04 13.27 -3.35
CA ALA A 132 12.47 13.46 -3.55
C ALA A 132 13.04 12.58 -4.66
N ILE A 133 12.49 11.38 -4.86
CA ILE A 133 12.84 10.52 -6.00
C ILE A 133 12.38 11.15 -7.31
N ALA A 134 11.16 11.68 -7.38
CA ALA A 134 10.62 12.34 -8.55
C ALA A 134 11.39 13.61 -8.93
N ASP A 135 11.85 14.35 -7.93
CA ASP A 135 12.68 15.56 -8.11
C ASP A 135 14.17 15.25 -8.37
N GLY A 136 14.60 14.02 -8.18
CA GLY A 136 16.01 13.62 -8.30
C GLY A 136 16.90 14.08 -7.14
N THR A 137 16.32 14.52 -6.03
CA THR A 137 17.01 15.04 -4.83
C THR A 137 17.18 14.01 -3.72
N VAL A 138 16.62 12.80 -3.91
CA VAL A 138 16.66 11.74 -2.91
C VAL A 138 18.07 11.38 -2.49
N LYS A 139 18.24 11.18 -1.19
CA LYS A 139 19.51 10.74 -0.59
C LYS A 139 19.36 9.31 -0.06
N GLY A 140 20.41 8.55 -0.17
CA GLY A 140 20.45 7.17 0.29
C GLY A 140 21.86 6.60 0.32
N LYS A 141 21.98 5.32 0.60
CA LYS A 141 23.25 4.60 0.56
C LYS A 141 23.40 3.88 -0.78
N THR A 142 24.53 4.00 -1.41
CA THR A 142 24.81 3.23 -2.63
C THR A 142 25.19 1.79 -2.25
N HIS A 143 24.52 0.83 -2.87
CA HIS A 143 24.79 -0.59 -2.73
C HIS A 143 24.80 -1.24 -4.11
N GLU A 144 25.92 -1.81 -4.51
CA GLU A 144 26.11 -2.47 -5.82
C GLU A 144 25.60 -1.61 -7.03
N GLY A 145 25.82 -0.30 -6.97
CA GLY A 145 25.40 0.64 -8.02
C GLY A 145 23.97 1.15 -7.91
N GLN A 146 23.18 0.61 -7.00
CA GLN A 146 21.80 1.02 -6.75
C GLN A 146 21.72 1.98 -5.56
N LEU A 147 20.76 2.90 -5.58
CA LEU A 147 20.48 3.78 -4.45
C LEU A 147 19.50 3.10 -3.48
N PHE A 148 19.94 2.84 -2.26
CA PHE A 148 19.08 2.31 -1.20
C PHE A 148 18.60 3.44 -0.28
N VAL A 149 17.28 3.56 -0.15
CA VAL A 149 16.58 4.54 0.67
C VAL A 149 15.83 3.81 1.78
N ASP A 150 16.24 4.03 3.03
CA ASP A 150 15.59 3.42 4.19
C ASP A 150 14.56 4.39 4.79
N CYS A 151 13.30 4.09 4.59
CA CYS A 151 12.15 4.86 5.08
C CYS A 151 11.45 4.21 6.28
N LYS A 152 12.08 3.21 6.92
CA LYS A 152 11.46 2.48 8.05
C LYS A 152 11.22 3.34 9.28
N THR A 153 11.99 4.41 9.44
CA THR A 153 11.94 5.28 10.61
C THR A 153 11.64 6.74 10.29
N ASP A 154 11.87 7.17 9.05
CA ASP A 154 11.91 8.59 8.71
C ASP A 154 10.56 9.29 8.68
N TYR A 155 9.49 8.50 8.51
CA TYR A 155 8.21 9.12 8.29
C TYR A 155 7.22 8.78 9.38
N ILE A 156 7.66 8.00 10.33
CA ILE A 156 6.77 7.52 11.39
C ILE A 156 5.97 8.72 11.90
N TYR A 157 4.74 8.79 11.42
CA TYR A 157 3.66 9.56 11.99
C TYR A 157 3.57 11.05 11.70
N ASN A 158 4.60 11.65 11.16
CA ASN A 158 4.50 13.04 10.75
C ASN A 158 3.56 13.14 9.54
N GLU A 159 2.38 13.66 9.78
CA GLU A 159 1.38 13.99 8.77
C GLU A 159 0.49 12.83 8.26
N PHE A 160 0.74 11.57 8.64
CA PHE A 160 -0.16 10.49 8.26
C PHE A 160 -1.60 10.75 8.73
N ASN A 161 -1.78 11.27 9.94
CA ASN A 161 -3.08 11.59 10.49
C ASN A 161 -3.90 12.57 9.62
N LYS A 162 -3.22 13.43 8.86
CA LYS A 162 -3.85 14.40 7.92
C LYS A 162 -3.81 13.96 6.46
N SER A 163 -3.21 12.81 6.18
CA SER A 163 -3.04 12.35 4.81
C SER A 163 -4.26 11.59 4.30
N LYS A 164 -4.60 11.80 3.03
CA LYS A 164 -5.68 11.09 2.32
C LYS A 164 -5.10 10.22 1.22
N THR A 165 -5.86 9.19 0.84
CA THR A 165 -5.64 8.48 -0.42
C THR A 165 -6.76 8.85 -1.37
N ILE A 166 -6.43 9.55 -2.45
CA ILE A 166 -7.40 10.07 -3.40
C ILE A 166 -7.34 9.28 -4.70
N PHE A 167 -8.39 8.54 -4.96
CA PHE A 167 -8.60 7.90 -6.24
C PHE A 167 -9.13 8.90 -7.26
N THR A 168 -8.77 8.73 -8.52
CA THR A 168 -9.20 9.59 -9.60
C THR A 168 -9.87 8.79 -10.72
N LYS A 169 -10.48 9.46 -11.69
CA LYS A 169 -11.05 8.78 -12.86
C LYS A 169 -10.02 7.98 -13.66
N GLN A 170 -8.74 8.36 -13.60
CA GLN A 170 -7.64 7.64 -14.25
C GLN A 170 -7.40 6.25 -13.64
N ASP A 171 -7.80 6.05 -12.38
CA ASP A 171 -7.59 4.81 -11.67
C ASP A 171 -8.63 3.73 -12.04
N CYS A 172 -9.59 4.09 -12.90
CA CYS A 172 -10.61 3.17 -13.43
C CYS A 172 -11.34 2.40 -12.33
N ILE A 173 -11.77 3.12 -11.28
CA ILE A 173 -12.56 2.54 -10.19
C ILE A 173 -13.95 2.20 -10.73
N PHE A 174 -14.39 0.97 -10.53
CA PHE A 174 -15.74 0.55 -10.90
C PHE A 174 -16.77 1.07 -9.88
N PRO A 175 -18.01 1.38 -10.32
CA PRO A 175 -19.05 1.79 -9.41
C PRO A 175 -19.30 0.73 -8.32
N GLY A 176 -19.21 1.14 -7.05
CA GLY A 176 -19.40 0.24 -5.90
C GLY A 176 -18.24 -0.72 -5.62
N GLU A 177 -17.11 -0.57 -6.30
CA GLU A 177 -15.91 -1.37 -6.03
C GLU A 177 -15.46 -1.24 -4.57
N ALA A 178 -15.02 -2.35 -3.98
CA ALA A 178 -14.38 -2.33 -2.67
C ALA A 178 -13.00 -1.67 -2.76
N LEU A 179 -12.74 -0.67 -1.93
CA LEU A 179 -11.49 0.08 -1.92
C LEU A 179 -10.66 -0.19 -0.67
N PRO A 180 -9.32 -0.19 -0.77
CA PRO A 180 -8.47 -0.23 0.39
C PRO A 180 -8.47 1.13 1.11
N ILE A 181 -8.44 1.09 2.44
CA ILE A 181 -8.32 2.29 3.26
C ILE A 181 -7.34 2.06 4.42
N GLU A 182 -6.50 3.04 4.71
CA GLU A 182 -5.64 3.06 5.89
C GLU A 182 -6.28 3.94 6.97
N ILE A 183 -6.46 3.39 8.16
CA ILE A 183 -6.95 4.13 9.34
C ILE A 183 -5.79 4.46 10.27
N ALA A 184 -4.85 3.52 10.40
CA ALA A 184 -3.67 3.64 11.24
C ALA A 184 -2.46 3.00 10.58
N ARG A 185 -1.28 3.32 11.08
CA ARG A 185 -0.03 2.67 10.69
C ARG A 185 0.73 2.18 11.91
N GLY A 186 1.16 0.93 11.87
CA GLY A 186 1.94 0.29 12.91
C GLY A 186 1.15 -0.63 13.81
N CYS A 187 1.89 -1.38 14.61
CA CYS A 187 1.35 -2.37 15.54
C CYS A 187 2.13 -2.33 16.84
N LYS A 188 1.43 -2.41 17.98
CA LYS A 188 2.06 -2.46 19.30
C LYS A 188 2.83 -3.75 19.57
N PHE A 189 2.54 -4.81 18.85
CA PHE A 189 3.17 -6.12 19.03
C PHE A 189 4.46 -6.22 18.21
N ARG A 190 5.35 -7.08 18.68
CA ARG A 190 6.63 -7.40 18.04
C ARG A 190 6.72 -8.90 17.81
N CYS A 191 5.84 -9.43 16.96
CA CYS A 191 5.84 -10.85 16.62
C CYS A 191 7.13 -11.21 15.87
N ALA A 192 7.75 -12.33 16.25
CA ALA A 192 9.07 -12.71 15.72
C ALA A 192 9.10 -12.95 14.21
N TYR A 193 7.97 -13.35 13.63
CA TYR A 193 7.80 -13.61 12.19
C TYR A 193 7.37 -12.36 11.40
N CYS A 194 6.96 -11.29 12.06
CA CYS A 194 6.40 -10.12 11.40
C CYS A 194 7.51 -9.14 10.96
N PHE A 195 7.44 -8.74 9.71
CA PHE A 195 8.42 -7.86 9.09
C PHE A 195 7.87 -6.46 8.75
N TYR A 196 6.68 -6.13 9.20
CA TYR A 196 6.16 -4.77 9.05
C TYR A 196 7.07 -3.75 9.74
N PRO A 197 7.39 -2.62 9.09
CA PRO A 197 8.45 -1.71 9.58
C PRO A 197 8.09 -0.98 10.87
N ALA A 198 6.80 -0.83 11.16
CA ALA A 198 6.32 -0.11 12.34
C ALA A 198 5.93 -1.03 13.52
N ASN A 199 6.38 -2.28 13.50
CA ASN A 199 6.09 -3.25 14.57
C ASN A 199 6.87 -2.96 15.86
N GLY A 200 6.19 -3.15 17.00
CA GLY A 200 6.76 -2.97 18.32
C GLY A 200 7.25 -1.56 18.58
N LYS A 201 6.72 -0.58 17.91
CA LYS A 201 7.06 0.84 18.03
C LYS A 201 6.20 1.55 19.11
N GLY A 202 5.79 0.84 20.16
CA GLY A 202 5.02 1.42 21.25
C GLY A 202 3.58 1.76 20.84
N ASN A 203 3.09 2.88 21.29
CA ASN A 203 1.69 3.32 21.13
C ASN A 203 1.31 3.68 19.68
N THR A 204 1.42 2.72 18.80
CA THR A 204 1.15 2.92 17.35
C THR A 204 -0.30 3.25 17.04
N TYR A 205 -1.24 2.86 17.91
CA TYR A 205 -2.63 3.27 17.82
C TYR A 205 -2.84 4.78 18.02
N GLN A 206 -1.85 5.52 18.52
CA GLN A 206 -1.89 6.98 18.58
C GLN A 206 -1.71 7.63 17.20
N HIS A 207 -1.42 6.84 16.21
CA HIS A 207 -1.21 7.31 14.85
C HIS A 207 -2.41 6.99 13.95
N LEU A 208 -3.57 7.24 14.47
CA LEU A 208 -4.82 7.21 13.72
C LEU A 208 -4.92 8.43 12.81
N LYS A 209 -5.59 8.27 11.69
CA LYS A 209 -6.05 9.42 10.92
C LYS A 209 -6.96 10.31 11.77
N ASP A 210 -6.95 11.60 11.53
CA ASP A 210 -7.93 12.49 12.13
C ASP A 210 -9.33 12.09 11.66
N LYS A 211 -10.33 12.09 12.56
CA LYS A 211 -11.69 11.63 12.27
C LYS A 211 -12.30 12.36 11.06
N ASP A 212 -12.09 13.66 10.96
CA ASP A 212 -12.61 14.47 9.86
C ASP A 212 -11.93 14.11 8.54
N VAL A 213 -10.61 13.84 8.55
CA VAL A 213 -9.86 13.41 7.37
C VAL A 213 -10.35 12.07 6.84
N LEU A 214 -10.57 11.09 7.74
CA LEU A 214 -11.11 9.79 7.36
C LEU A 214 -12.54 9.91 6.83
N ARG A 215 -13.38 10.71 7.49
CA ARG A 215 -14.74 10.99 7.04
C ARG A 215 -14.78 11.59 5.63
N GLU A 216 -13.97 12.61 5.37
CA GLU A 216 -13.89 13.25 4.07
C GLU A 216 -13.42 12.28 2.98
N GLU A 217 -12.47 11.39 3.27
CA GLU A 217 -12.00 10.36 2.35
C GLU A 217 -13.12 9.36 1.99
N LEU A 218 -13.89 8.92 2.99
CA LEU A 218 -15.02 8.02 2.80
C LEU A 218 -16.16 8.68 2.00
N ILE A 219 -16.51 9.91 2.32
CA ILE A 219 -17.52 10.69 1.58
C ILE A 219 -17.07 10.90 0.13
N TYR A 220 -15.82 11.29 -0.09
CA TYR A 220 -15.26 11.46 -1.43
C TYR A 220 -15.38 10.18 -2.28
N ASN A 221 -15.03 9.02 -1.71
CA ASN A 221 -15.12 7.74 -2.39
C ASN A 221 -16.57 7.36 -2.71
N TYR A 222 -17.50 7.62 -1.80
CA TYR A 222 -18.93 7.38 -2.03
C TYR A 222 -19.49 8.29 -3.14
N GLU A 223 -19.21 9.58 -3.09
CA GLU A 223 -19.73 10.55 -4.06
C GLU A 223 -19.17 10.34 -5.46
N ASN A 224 -17.90 9.93 -5.58
CA ASN A 224 -17.25 9.78 -6.88
C ASN A 224 -17.39 8.39 -7.49
N PHE A 225 -17.50 7.35 -6.65
CA PHE A 225 -17.46 5.95 -7.12
C PHE A 225 -18.61 5.09 -6.58
N GLY A 226 -19.46 5.61 -5.70
CA GLY A 226 -20.51 4.82 -5.04
C GLY A 226 -19.96 3.77 -4.06
N THR A 227 -18.71 3.89 -3.64
CA THR A 227 -18.04 2.90 -2.78
C THR A 227 -18.59 2.93 -1.37
N GLN A 228 -19.01 1.76 -0.90
CA GLN A 228 -19.45 1.50 0.48
C GLN A 228 -18.69 0.35 1.13
N HIS A 229 -17.91 -0.41 0.35
CA HIS A 229 -17.16 -1.56 0.81
C HIS A 229 -15.67 -1.21 0.90
N TYR A 230 -15.07 -1.54 2.03
CA TYR A 230 -13.65 -1.22 2.28
C TYR A 230 -12.91 -2.43 2.85
N ASP A 231 -11.64 -2.52 2.48
CA ASP A 231 -10.68 -3.36 3.18
C ASP A 231 -9.74 -2.45 3.97
N ILE A 232 -9.77 -2.56 5.30
CA ILE A 232 -8.92 -1.74 6.16
C ILE A 232 -7.54 -2.38 6.21
N MET A 233 -6.56 -1.68 5.64
CA MET A 233 -5.19 -2.12 5.43
C MET A 233 -4.28 -1.91 6.64
N ASP A 234 -4.85 -1.84 7.83
CA ASP A 234 -4.08 -1.66 9.05
C ASP A 234 -3.35 -2.96 9.44
N ASP A 235 -2.20 -2.80 10.09
CA ASP A 235 -1.45 -3.94 10.64
C ASP A 235 -2.24 -4.73 11.68
N LEU A 236 -3.17 -4.08 12.38
CA LEU A 236 -4.05 -4.68 13.38
C LEU A 236 -5.24 -3.77 13.67
N LEU A 237 -6.45 -4.24 13.37
CA LEU A 237 -7.67 -3.45 13.59
C LEU A 237 -7.97 -3.22 15.07
N ASN A 238 -7.99 -4.30 15.85
CA ASN A 238 -8.47 -4.30 17.23
C ASN A 238 -7.34 -4.21 18.28
N ASP A 239 -6.32 -3.40 18.00
CA ASP A 239 -5.18 -3.24 18.91
C ASP A 239 -5.55 -2.57 20.25
N SER A 240 -6.64 -1.83 20.28
CA SER A 240 -7.20 -1.24 21.50
C SER A 240 -8.71 -0.98 21.39
N PRO A 241 -9.43 -0.91 22.54
CA PRO A 241 -10.84 -0.51 22.58
C PRO A 241 -11.07 0.88 22.02
N GLU A 242 -10.13 1.80 22.23
CA GLU A 242 -10.20 3.18 21.77
C GLU A 242 -10.19 3.26 20.24
N LYS A 243 -9.46 2.37 19.55
CA LYS A 243 -9.48 2.28 18.10
C LYS A 243 -10.80 1.73 17.59
N CYS A 244 -11.38 0.74 18.24
CA CYS A 244 -12.72 0.25 17.92
C CYS A 244 -13.77 1.35 18.09
N GLN A 245 -13.68 2.14 19.16
CA GLN A 245 -14.55 3.30 19.37
C GLN A 245 -14.35 4.38 18.31
N TYR A 246 -13.11 4.65 17.93
CA TYR A 246 -12.79 5.59 16.85
C TYR A 246 -13.45 5.19 15.53
N ILE A 247 -13.39 3.92 15.17
CA ILE A 247 -14.03 3.38 13.94
C ILE A 247 -15.54 3.58 14.02
N TYR A 248 -16.13 3.23 15.14
CA TYR A 248 -17.56 3.42 15.38
C TYR A 248 -17.97 4.89 15.23
N ASP A 249 -17.26 5.82 15.87
CA ASP A 249 -17.57 7.24 15.85
C ASP A 249 -17.52 7.82 14.42
N VAL A 250 -16.57 7.40 13.62
CA VAL A 250 -16.44 7.89 12.24
C VAL A 250 -17.51 7.26 11.34
N PHE A 251 -17.63 5.93 11.34
CA PHE A 251 -18.47 5.22 10.38
C PHE A 251 -19.97 5.41 10.65
N SER A 252 -20.38 5.45 11.92
CA SER A 252 -21.76 5.75 12.31
C SER A 252 -22.20 7.20 12.01
N SER A 253 -21.23 8.10 11.85
CA SER A 253 -21.50 9.52 11.54
C SER A 253 -21.68 9.79 10.04
N LEU A 254 -21.46 8.80 9.16
CA LEU A 254 -21.62 8.94 7.72
C LEU A 254 -23.09 8.94 7.30
N PRO A 255 -23.46 9.66 6.23
CA PRO A 255 -24.83 9.65 5.71
C PRO A 255 -25.18 8.39 4.90
N PHE A 256 -24.29 7.40 4.85
CA PHE A 256 -24.44 6.12 4.18
C PHE A 256 -23.80 5.01 5.02
N LYS A 257 -24.20 3.77 4.76
CA LYS A 257 -23.59 2.61 5.43
C LYS A 257 -22.27 2.26 4.78
N VAL A 258 -21.30 1.91 5.63
CA VAL A 258 -20.01 1.33 5.24
C VAL A 258 -19.99 -0.15 5.63
N PHE A 259 -19.35 -0.97 4.82
CA PHE A 259 -19.08 -2.38 5.10
C PHE A 259 -17.58 -2.60 4.98
N PHE A 260 -16.97 -3.26 5.97
CA PHE A 260 -15.52 -3.45 5.94
C PHE A 260 -15.08 -4.79 6.52
N GLY A 261 -13.91 -5.22 6.06
CA GLY A 261 -13.11 -6.30 6.65
C GLY A 261 -11.73 -5.81 7.06
N SER A 262 -11.11 -6.50 8.01
CA SER A 262 -9.72 -6.23 8.40
C SER A 262 -9.13 -7.34 9.26
N TYR A 263 -7.81 -7.44 9.30
CA TYR A 263 -7.13 -8.38 10.19
C TYR A 263 -7.28 -8.00 11.67
N ALA A 264 -7.56 -9.00 12.49
CA ALA A 264 -7.73 -8.84 13.93
C ALA A 264 -7.00 -9.95 14.71
N ARG A 265 -6.80 -9.73 16.00
CA ARG A 265 -6.29 -10.72 16.95
C ARG A 265 -7.41 -11.25 17.81
N SER A 266 -7.54 -12.58 17.86
CA SER A 266 -8.59 -13.25 18.63
C SER A 266 -8.43 -13.08 20.13
N ASP A 267 -7.20 -13.07 20.65
CA ASP A 267 -6.92 -12.86 22.08
C ASP A 267 -7.35 -11.46 22.56
N LEU A 268 -7.15 -10.44 21.75
CA LEU A 268 -7.63 -9.08 22.06
C LEU A 268 -9.14 -8.97 21.97
N LEU A 269 -9.75 -9.65 21.02
CA LEU A 269 -11.21 -9.67 20.89
C LEU A 269 -11.86 -10.32 22.11
N ILE A 270 -11.31 -11.44 22.58
CA ILE A 270 -11.76 -12.12 23.79
C ILE A 270 -11.57 -11.22 25.02
N SER A 271 -10.42 -10.53 25.12
CA SER A 271 -10.13 -9.64 26.25
C SER A 271 -11.03 -8.40 26.29
N HIS A 272 -11.59 -8.00 25.14
CA HIS A 272 -12.38 -6.78 24.97
C HIS A 272 -13.71 -7.04 24.27
N LEU A 273 -14.46 -8.07 24.71
CA LEU A 273 -15.74 -8.47 24.10
C LEU A 273 -16.75 -7.32 23.94
N HIS A 274 -16.66 -6.30 24.79
CA HIS A 274 -17.52 -5.12 24.73
C HIS A 274 -17.29 -4.27 23.47
N THR A 275 -16.21 -4.52 22.72
CA THR A 275 -15.96 -3.83 21.44
C THR A 275 -16.66 -4.48 20.25
N LEU A 276 -17.15 -5.70 20.39
CA LEU A 276 -17.85 -6.42 19.31
C LEU A 276 -19.07 -5.66 18.78
N PRO A 277 -19.99 -5.16 19.66
CA PRO A 277 -21.13 -4.36 19.17
C PRO A 277 -20.69 -3.12 18.41
N LEU A 278 -19.61 -2.44 18.83
CA LEU A 278 -19.10 -1.27 18.13
C LEU A 278 -18.64 -1.62 16.70
N LEU A 279 -17.94 -2.72 16.52
CA LEU A 279 -17.49 -3.19 15.21
C LEU A 279 -18.67 -3.62 14.33
N GLU A 280 -19.65 -4.35 14.88
CA GLU A 280 -20.84 -4.76 14.17
C GLU A 280 -21.66 -3.55 13.69
N GLU A 281 -21.97 -2.62 14.58
CA GLU A 281 -22.72 -1.39 14.26
C GLU A 281 -21.98 -0.49 13.28
N SER A 282 -20.62 -0.54 13.30
CA SER A 282 -19.79 0.18 12.32
C SER A 282 -19.84 -0.42 10.91
N GLY A 283 -20.41 -1.65 10.76
CA GLY A 283 -20.50 -2.35 9.49
C GLY A 283 -19.35 -3.34 9.22
N CYS A 284 -18.71 -3.86 10.25
CA CYS A 284 -17.74 -4.94 10.12
C CYS A 284 -18.41 -6.21 9.61
N VAL A 285 -17.98 -6.71 8.46
CA VAL A 285 -18.53 -7.92 7.82
C VAL A 285 -17.60 -9.13 7.94
N GLY A 286 -16.35 -8.93 8.33
CA GLY A 286 -15.39 -10.03 8.46
C GLY A 286 -14.11 -9.64 9.18
N LEU A 287 -13.61 -10.53 10.02
CA LEU A 287 -12.35 -10.38 10.75
C LEU A 287 -11.50 -11.64 10.54
N PRO A 288 -10.61 -11.66 9.54
CA PRO A 288 -9.58 -12.69 9.44
C PRO A 288 -8.65 -12.67 10.65
N PHE A 289 -8.39 -13.84 11.22
CA PHE A 289 -7.44 -14.01 12.31
C PHE A 289 -6.22 -14.77 11.85
N GLY A 290 -5.03 -14.25 12.15
CA GLY A 290 -3.79 -15.00 11.98
C GLY A 290 -3.70 -16.12 13.02
N ILE A 291 -3.79 -17.37 12.56
CA ILE A 291 -3.53 -18.56 13.39
C ILE A 291 -2.22 -19.16 12.92
N GLU A 292 -1.13 -18.70 13.52
CA GLU A 292 0.22 -19.05 13.07
C GLU A 292 0.61 -20.50 13.38
N THR A 293 0.01 -21.09 14.43
CA THR A 293 0.26 -22.48 14.84
C THR A 293 -0.83 -23.00 15.75
N LEU A 294 -1.10 -24.29 15.62
CA LEU A 294 -1.94 -25.05 16.55
C LEU A 294 -1.11 -25.85 17.58
N HIS A 295 0.21 -25.67 17.59
CA HIS A 295 1.10 -26.40 18.48
C HIS A 295 1.02 -25.84 19.89
N LYS A 296 0.77 -26.72 20.90
CA LYS A 296 0.55 -26.36 22.30
C LYS A 296 1.72 -25.62 22.97
N LYS A 297 2.93 -25.65 22.38
CA LYS A 297 4.16 -25.05 22.95
C LYS A 297 4.65 -23.82 22.16
N ALA A 298 3.83 -23.28 21.27
CA ALA A 298 4.21 -22.10 20.49
C ALA A 298 3.70 -20.81 21.13
#